data_62561d3b403baa4b75f396b658d17514
#
_entry.id   62561d3b403baa4b75f396b658d17514
#
_cell.length_a   1.000
_cell.length_b   1.000
_cell.length_c   1.000
_cell.angle_alpha   90.00
_cell.angle_beta   90.00
_cell.angle_gamma   90.00
#
_symmetry.space_group_name_H-M   'P 1'
#
loop_
_entity.id
_entity.type
_entity.pdbx_description
1 polymer ?
#
loop_
_entity_poly.entity_id
_entity_poly.type
_entity_poly.pdbx_seq_one_letter_code
_entity_poly.pdbx_strand_id
1 'polypeptide(L)'
;MKKPIHEKKIYRDIREVIEDIGEIYSGKIAYSYRIKPNDKEIQKKTYDQLRDDVRALATEFVARGVTGKHVALVGKLSYHWVVVYYATFAAGGVLVPLDKEWLAKDLADTGAKAEVSFVLCDGDVIEKGRAICEAAGCSEPIALEYGEGTVDELIEAGRVKFNEDSSAYYNTPIDIDKMSLLVFTSGTTGKGKGVMLSQKNILTDIAAPLQHIDYTFKSVGVLPPHHTFGSTVNILGHNCIGCEIYISSGIRYVQKELKEQTPGHMVLVPLYLETFYRKIMANIKDQVKE
;
A
#
# COMPACT_ATOMS: atom_id res chain seq x y z
N MET A 1 19.83 -25.87 -11.20
CA MET A 1 18.84 -24.85 -10.77
C MET A 1 17.47 -25.51 -10.75
N LYS A 2 16.65 -25.30 -9.68
CA LYS A 2 15.27 -25.77 -9.67
C LYS A 2 14.50 -24.98 -10.75
N LYS A 3 13.57 -25.64 -11.47
CA LYS A 3 12.68 -24.94 -12.41
C LYS A 3 11.85 -23.88 -11.64
N PRO A 4 11.60 -22.71 -12.24
CA PRO A 4 10.71 -21.73 -11.64
C PRO A 4 9.31 -22.31 -11.44
N ILE A 5 8.64 -21.96 -10.32
CA ILE A 5 7.29 -22.43 -9.97
C ILE A 5 6.26 -21.68 -10.83
N HIS A 6 6.52 -20.40 -11.09
CA HIS A 6 5.67 -19.55 -11.93
C HIS A 6 6.46 -18.98 -13.10
N GLU A 7 5.79 -18.72 -14.20
CA GLU A 7 6.40 -18.03 -15.33
C GLU A 7 6.75 -16.59 -14.98
N LYS A 8 7.88 -16.10 -15.47
CA LYS A 8 8.28 -14.71 -15.27
C LYS A 8 7.39 -13.81 -16.13
N LYS A 9 6.51 -13.04 -15.50
CA LYS A 9 5.78 -11.97 -16.18
C LYS A 9 6.58 -10.67 -16.06
N ILE A 10 6.84 -10.04 -17.18
CA ILE A 10 7.51 -8.74 -17.28
C ILE A 10 6.43 -7.71 -17.61
N TYR A 11 6.18 -6.82 -16.69
CA TYR A 11 5.26 -5.70 -16.88
C TYR A 11 6.00 -4.47 -17.40
N ARG A 12 5.35 -3.72 -18.25
CA ARG A 12 5.83 -2.44 -18.77
C ARG A 12 5.90 -1.38 -17.66
N ASP A 13 4.86 -1.29 -16.83
CA ASP A 13 4.73 -0.37 -15.70
C ASP A 13 3.71 -0.90 -14.68
N ILE A 14 3.54 -0.22 -13.56
CA ILE A 14 2.59 -0.64 -12.51
C ILE A 14 1.13 -0.42 -12.93
N ARG A 15 0.84 0.48 -13.88
CA ARG A 15 -0.50 0.60 -14.48
C ARG A 15 -0.88 -0.69 -15.20
N GLU A 16 0.03 -1.25 -16.00
CA GLU A 16 -0.21 -2.54 -16.65
C GLU A 16 -0.43 -3.68 -15.64
N VAL A 17 0.26 -3.67 -14.49
CA VAL A 17 -0.01 -4.63 -13.42
C VAL A 17 -1.46 -4.56 -12.98
N ILE A 18 -1.97 -3.36 -12.67
CA ILE A 18 -3.35 -3.18 -12.19
C ILE A 18 -4.38 -3.61 -13.23
N GLU A 19 -4.17 -3.27 -14.49
CA GLU A 19 -5.04 -3.68 -15.58
C GLU A 19 -5.12 -5.21 -15.66
N ASP A 20 -3.98 -5.84 -15.66
CA ASP A 20 -3.81 -7.27 -15.83
C ASP A 20 -4.39 -8.10 -14.67
N ILE A 21 -4.06 -7.73 -13.43
CA ILE A 21 -4.60 -8.45 -12.26
C ILE A 21 -6.12 -8.26 -12.11
N GLY A 22 -6.64 -7.08 -12.47
CA GLY A 22 -8.08 -6.81 -12.50
C GLY A 22 -8.83 -7.63 -13.55
N GLU A 23 -8.19 -7.97 -14.65
CA GLU A 23 -8.74 -8.83 -15.69
C GLU A 23 -8.61 -10.32 -15.34
N ILE A 24 -7.38 -10.78 -15.05
CA ILE A 24 -7.09 -12.21 -14.78
C ILE A 24 -7.81 -12.71 -13.53
N TYR A 25 -7.88 -11.90 -12.49
CA TYR A 25 -8.48 -12.28 -11.20
C TYR A 25 -9.84 -11.65 -10.96
N SER A 26 -10.53 -11.18 -12.01
CA SER A 26 -11.86 -10.59 -11.91
C SER A 26 -12.81 -11.47 -11.08
N GLY A 27 -13.58 -10.86 -10.20
CA GLY A 27 -14.48 -11.53 -9.27
C GLY A 27 -13.81 -12.20 -8.06
N LYS A 28 -12.47 -12.40 -8.06
CA LYS A 28 -11.77 -12.88 -6.86
C LYS A 28 -11.56 -11.74 -5.86
N ILE A 29 -11.59 -12.08 -4.58
CA ILE A 29 -11.32 -11.11 -3.51
C ILE A 29 -9.84 -10.76 -3.51
N ALA A 30 -9.51 -9.47 -3.64
CA ALA A 30 -8.17 -8.92 -3.50
C ALA A 30 -7.89 -8.57 -2.03
N TYR A 31 -8.83 -7.87 -1.40
CA TYR A 31 -8.70 -7.40 -0.02
C TYR A 31 -9.94 -7.72 0.79
N SER A 32 -9.71 -8.12 2.05
CA SER A 32 -10.75 -8.21 3.06
C SER A 32 -10.28 -7.55 4.36
N TYR A 33 -11.17 -6.86 5.08
CA TYR A 33 -10.82 -6.08 6.26
C TYR A 33 -12.04 -5.74 7.11
N ARG A 34 -11.81 -5.32 8.36
CA ARG A 34 -12.83 -4.71 9.21
C ARG A 34 -12.64 -3.20 9.26
N ILE A 35 -13.73 -2.44 9.25
CA ILE A 35 -13.68 -0.98 9.44
C ILE A 35 -13.19 -0.67 10.86
N LYS A 36 -13.80 -1.30 11.85
CA LYS A 36 -13.34 -1.26 13.25
C LYS A 36 -12.92 -2.67 13.69
N PRO A 37 -11.90 -2.81 14.54
CA PRO A 37 -11.34 -4.12 14.90
C PRO A 37 -12.34 -5.15 15.45
N ASN A 38 -13.41 -4.69 16.08
CA ASN A 38 -14.43 -5.55 16.69
C ASN A 38 -15.71 -5.71 15.84
N ASP A 39 -15.75 -5.14 14.65
CA ASP A 39 -16.90 -5.31 13.76
C ASP A 39 -17.06 -6.80 13.40
N LYS A 40 -18.31 -7.25 13.38
CA LYS A 40 -18.64 -8.60 12.92
C LYS A 40 -18.51 -8.71 11.40
N GLU A 41 -18.82 -7.62 10.71
CA GLU A 41 -18.80 -7.56 9.27
C GLU A 41 -17.37 -7.42 8.75
N ILE A 42 -17.05 -8.19 7.71
CA ILE A 42 -15.80 -8.12 6.97
C ILE A 42 -16.12 -7.52 5.60
N GLN A 43 -15.56 -6.36 5.33
CA GLN A 43 -15.62 -5.74 4.03
C GLN A 43 -14.74 -6.51 3.06
N LYS A 44 -15.15 -6.58 1.79
CA LYS A 44 -14.43 -7.29 0.75
C LYS A 44 -14.37 -6.42 -0.49
N LYS A 45 -13.21 -6.42 -1.14
CA LYS A 45 -12.97 -5.78 -2.43
C LYS A 45 -12.38 -6.79 -3.39
N THR A 46 -12.98 -6.91 -4.56
CA THR A 46 -12.49 -7.80 -5.62
C THR A 46 -11.36 -7.13 -6.43
N TYR A 47 -10.66 -7.90 -7.24
CA TYR A 47 -9.58 -7.39 -8.09
C TYR A 47 -10.06 -6.40 -9.16
N ASP A 48 -11.24 -6.64 -9.73
CA ASP A 48 -11.87 -5.71 -10.66
C ASP A 48 -12.29 -4.41 -9.95
N GLN A 49 -12.83 -4.48 -8.73
CA GLN A 49 -13.12 -3.29 -7.92
C GLN A 49 -11.85 -2.51 -7.58
N LEU A 50 -10.76 -3.20 -7.20
CA LEU A 50 -9.46 -2.55 -6.97
C LEU A 50 -8.98 -1.82 -8.22
N ARG A 51 -8.98 -2.47 -9.38
CA ARG A 51 -8.61 -1.86 -10.65
C ARG A 51 -9.45 -0.62 -10.94
N ASP A 52 -10.76 -0.72 -10.78
CA ASP A 52 -11.67 0.37 -11.12
C ASP A 52 -11.52 1.56 -10.15
N ASP A 53 -11.29 1.31 -8.84
CA ASP A 53 -10.99 2.36 -7.86
C ASP A 53 -9.63 3.02 -8.15
N VAL A 54 -8.61 2.24 -8.57
CA VAL A 54 -7.29 2.78 -8.97
C VAL A 54 -7.39 3.61 -10.24
N ARG A 55 -8.13 3.15 -11.27
CA ARG A 55 -8.37 3.92 -12.50
C ARG A 55 -9.02 5.27 -12.21
N ALA A 56 -10.04 5.24 -11.37
CA ALA A 56 -10.77 6.43 -10.95
C ALA A 56 -9.83 7.41 -10.24
N LEU A 57 -9.16 6.98 -9.17
CA LEU A 57 -8.27 7.85 -8.41
C LEU A 57 -7.08 8.35 -9.24
N ALA A 58 -6.49 7.52 -10.10
CA ALA A 58 -5.40 7.93 -10.97
C ALA A 58 -5.86 8.99 -11.98
N THR A 59 -7.07 8.88 -12.52
CA THR A 59 -7.65 9.90 -13.40
C THR A 59 -7.83 11.23 -12.67
N GLU A 60 -8.33 11.20 -11.43
CA GLU A 60 -8.45 12.39 -10.60
C GLU A 60 -7.07 12.98 -10.28
N PHE A 61 -6.07 12.15 -9.99
CA PHE A 61 -4.70 12.58 -9.75
C PHE A 61 -4.07 13.25 -10.97
N VAL A 62 -4.29 12.72 -12.16
CA VAL A 62 -3.85 13.37 -13.42
C VAL A 62 -4.52 14.73 -13.57
N ALA A 63 -5.83 14.82 -13.36
CA ALA A 63 -6.59 16.07 -13.45
C ALA A 63 -6.10 17.12 -12.43
N ARG A 64 -5.62 16.69 -11.27
CA ARG A 64 -5.02 17.57 -10.23
C ARG A 64 -3.54 17.88 -10.44
N GLY A 65 -2.91 17.33 -11.48
CA GLY A 65 -1.51 17.60 -11.80
C GLY A 65 -0.51 16.82 -10.93
N VAL A 66 -0.86 15.63 -10.47
CA VAL A 66 0.03 14.74 -9.69
C VAL A 66 1.18 14.19 -10.54
N THR A 67 1.04 14.14 -11.88
CA THR A 67 2.08 13.61 -12.77
C THR A 67 3.43 14.33 -12.56
N GLY A 68 4.45 13.57 -12.23
CA GLY A 68 5.79 14.07 -11.90
C GLY A 68 5.91 14.78 -10.55
N LYS A 69 4.85 14.80 -9.72
CA LYS A 69 4.84 15.40 -8.38
C LYS A 69 4.97 14.35 -7.29
N HIS A 70 5.42 14.79 -6.13
CA HIS A 70 5.61 13.93 -4.97
C HIS A 70 4.36 13.92 -4.10
N VAL A 71 3.89 12.71 -3.79
CA VAL A 71 2.68 12.43 -3.01
C VAL A 71 3.09 11.77 -1.71
N ALA A 72 2.99 12.48 -0.58
CA ALA A 72 3.17 11.87 0.73
C ALA A 72 1.96 11.01 1.09
N LEU A 73 2.22 9.79 1.57
CA LEU A 73 1.20 8.86 2.03
C LEU A 73 1.53 8.40 3.45
N VAL A 74 0.76 8.88 4.43
CA VAL A 74 1.01 8.71 5.86
C VAL A 74 -0.11 7.90 6.49
N GLY A 75 0.09 6.62 6.69
CA GLY A 75 -0.98 5.77 7.22
C GLY A 75 -0.57 4.33 7.49
N LYS A 76 -1.46 3.63 8.17
CA LYS A 76 -1.40 2.17 8.31
C LYS A 76 -1.84 1.49 7.02
N LEU A 77 -1.56 0.19 6.90
CA LEU A 77 -2.12 -0.60 5.81
C LEU A 77 -3.66 -0.55 5.88
N SER A 78 -4.27 -0.04 4.83
CA SER A 78 -5.72 0.02 4.61
C SER A 78 -6.01 -0.15 3.12
N TYR A 79 -7.26 -0.41 2.77
CA TYR A 79 -7.64 -0.51 1.36
C TYR A 79 -7.36 0.80 0.61
N HIS A 80 -7.70 1.95 1.21
CA HIS A 80 -7.43 3.26 0.60
C HIS A 80 -5.94 3.54 0.44
N TRP A 81 -5.11 3.11 1.41
CA TRP A 81 -3.66 3.19 1.27
C TRP A 81 -3.18 2.46 0.02
N VAL A 82 -3.71 1.26 -0.23
CA VAL A 82 -3.38 0.46 -1.41
C VAL A 82 -3.85 1.14 -2.69
N VAL A 83 -5.07 1.67 -2.72
CA VAL A 83 -5.60 2.39 -3.90
C VAL A 83 -4.74 3.61 -4.21
N VAL A 84 -4.36 4.41 -3.21
CA VAL A 84 -3.47 5.58 -3.38
C VAL A 84 -2.08 5.16 -3.87
N TYR A 85 -1.53 4.08 -3.32
CA TYR A 85 -0.25 3.51 -3.75
C TYR A 85 -0.24 3.24 -5.26
N TYR A 86 -1.20 2.49 -5.75
CA TYR A 86 -1.30 2.16 -7.17
C TYR A 86 -1.65 3.37 -8.03
N ALA A 87 -2.59 4.20 -7.59
CA ALA A 87 -3.05 5.36 -8.34
C ALA A 87 -1.93 6.39 -8.53
N THR A 88 -1.04 6.57 -7.53
CA THR A 88 0.12 7.47 -7.66
C THR A 88 1.04 7.01 -8.78
N PHE A 89 1.38 5.73 -8.84
CA PHE A 89 2.21 5.19 -9.93
C PHE A 89 1.51 5.25 -11.29
N ALA A 90 0.21 4.91 -11.32
CA ALA A 90 -0.57 4.92 -12.55
C ALA A 90 -0.77 6.35 -13.11
N ALA A 91 -0.76 7.37 -12.26
CA ALA A 91 -0.79 8.78 -12.64
C ALA A 91 0.59 9.35 -12.98
N GLY A 92 1.67 8.55 -12.94
CA GLY A 92 3.03 9.01 -13.18
C GLY A 92 3.59 9.91 -12.07
N GLY A 93 3.05 9.83 -10.86
CA GLY A 93 3.54 10.54 -9.66
C GLY A 93 4.68 9.80 -8.97
N VAL A 94 5.26 10.45 -7.96
CA VAL A 94 6.29 9.89 -7.08
C VAL A 94 5.69 9.67 -5.70
N LEU A 95 5.58 8.42 -5.26
CA LEU A 95 5.07 8.09 -3.94
C LEU A 95 6.16 8.32 -2.87
N VAL A 96 5.78 8.97 -1.77
CA VAL A 96 6.61 9.20 -0.59
C VAL A 96 5.89 8.61 0.62
N PRO A 97 6.01 7.29 0.88
CA PRO A 97 5.37 6.66 2.01
C PRO A 97 6.12 6.99 3.30
N LEU A 98 5.40 7.51 4.29
CA LEU A 98 5.96 7.95 5.57
C LEU A 98 5.31 7.20 6.73
N ASP A 99 6.11 6.95 7.77
CA ASP A 99 5.64 6.29 8.98
C ASP A 99 4.79 7.24 9.82
N LYS A 100 3.51 6.91 10.01
CA LYS A 100 2.58 7.70 10.82
C LYS A 100 3.00 7.83 12.29
N GLU A 101 3.85 6.94 12.79
CA GLU A 101 4.34 6.96 14.17
C GLU A 101 5.44 8.01 14.41
N TRP A 102 6.05 8.56 13.34
CA TRP A 102 7.03 9.62 13.49
C TRP A 102 6.42 10.88 14.12
N LEU A 103 7.27 11.68 14.77
CA LEU A 103 6.86 12.97 15.30
C LEU A 103 6.46 13.92 14.18
N ALA A 104 5.50 14.81 14.45
CA ALA A 104 5.02 15.78 13.46
C ALA A 104 6.15 16.62 12.87
N LYS A 105 7.14 17.01 13.68
CA LYS A 105 8.33 17.73 13.21
C LYS A 105 9.15 16.93 12.21
N ASP A 106 9.40 15.64 12.49
CA ASP A 106 10.22 14.80 11.61
C ASP A 106 9.50 14.55 10.28
N LEU A 107 8.17 14.41 10.32
CA LEU A 107 7.34 14.30 9.12
C LEU A 107 7.35 15.60 8.31
N ALA A 108 7.22 16.74 8.95
CA ALA A 108 7.28 18.06 8.31
C ALA A 108 8.64 18.31 7.64
N ASP A 109 9.74 18.09 8.37
CA ASP A 109 11.10 18.24 7.86
C ASP A 109 11.36 17.29 6.66
N THR A 110 10.83 16.05 6.74
CA THR A 110 10.96 15.05 5.67
C THR A 110 10.12 15.41 4.46
N GLY A 111 8.87 15.86 4.66
CA GLY A 111 7.99 16.29 3.58
C GLY A 111 8.53 17.49 2.81
N ALA A 112 9.07 18.49 3.51
CA ALA A 112 9.75 19.63 2.89
C ALA A 112 10.98 19.18 2.08
N LYS A 113 11.83 18.32 2.66
CA LYS A 113 13.00 17.75 1.99
C LYS A 113 12.64 16.92 0.76
N ALA A 114 11.51 16.23 0.81
CA ALA A 114 10.99 15.42 -0.27
C ALA A 114 10.23 16.24 -1.32
N GLU A 115 10.13 17.56 -1.16
CA GLU A 115 9.39 18.46 -2.08
C GLU A 115 7.96 17.97 -2.34
N VAL A 116 7.28 17.55 -1.27
CA VAL A 116 5.93 17.00 -1.33
C VAL A 116 4.96 18.06 -1.86
N SER A 117 4.12 17.68 -2.80
CA SER A 117 3.10 18.53 -3.40
C SER A 117 1.67 18.15 -2.99
N PHE A 118 1.47 16.90 -2.57
CA PHE A 118 0.19 16.36 -2.14
C PHE A 118 0.40 15.49 -0.89
N VAL A 119 -0.52 15.57 0.07
CA VAL A 119 -0.48 14.76 1.29
C VAL A 119 -1.79 14.02 1.45
N LEU A 120 -1.71 12.69 1.58
CA LEU A 120 -2.83 11.85 1.95
C LEU A 120 -2.46 11.12 3.24
N CYS A 121 -3.35 11.10 4.23
CA CYS A 121 -3.02 10.49 5.51
C CYS A 121 -4.25 9.89 6.23
N ASP A 122 -4.01 8.98 7.17
CA ASP A 122 -5.06 8.52 8.10
C ASP A 122 -5.63 9.73 8.86
N GLY A 123 -6.94 9.76 9.12
CA GLY A 123 -7.59 10.89 9.80
C GLY A 123 -7.12 11.09 11.24
N ASP A 124 -6.68 10.01 11.90
CA ASP A 124 -6.11 10.10 13.26
C ASP A 124 -4.75 10.84 13.31
N VAL A 125 -4.14 11.09 12.15
CA VAL A 125 -2.88 11.87 12.02
C VAL A 125 -3.02 13.07 11.09
N ILE A 126 -4.23 13.59 10.88
CA ILE A 126 -4.49 14.70 9.96
C ILE A 126 -3.68 15.95 10.34
N GLU A 127 -3.47 16.21 11.63
CA GLU A 127 -2.64 17.34 12.11
C GLU A 127 -1.16 17.16 11.74
N LYS A 128 -0.67 15.91 11.68
CA LYS A 128 0.67 15.63 11.16
C LYS A 128 0.73 15.88 9.65
N GLY A 129 -0.34 15.56 8.93
CA GLY A 129 -0.51 15.89 7.52
C GLY A 129 -0.45 17.40 7.27
N ARG A 130 -1.14 18.20 8.09
CA ARG A 130 -1.09 19.68 8.02
C ARG A 130 0.32 20.22 8.24
N ALA A 131 1.04 19.68 9.22
CA ALA A 131 2.43 20.07 9.46
C ALA A 131 3.34 19.79 8.25
N ILE A 132 3.11 18.68 7.52
CA ILE A 132 3.82 18.39 6.27
C ILE A 132 3.45 19.44 5.21
N CYS A 133 2.16 19.73 5.02
CA CYS A 133 1.70 20.69 4.03
C CYS A 133 2.23 22.09 4.29
N GLU A 134 2.21 22.53 5.53
CA GLU A 134 2.78 23.84 5.94
C GLU A 134 4.28 23.94 5.60
N ALA A 135 5.05 22.90 5.96
CA ALA A 135 6.49 22.86 5.72
C ALA A 135 6.86 22.73 4.23
N ALA A 136 6.07 22.01 3.45
CA ALA A 136 6.30 21.80 2.02
C ALA A 136 5.63 22.85 1.12
N GLY A 137 4.75 23.71 1.68
CA GLY A 137 4.00 24.71 0.91
C GLY A 137 2.92 24.11 0.00
N CYS A 138 2.32 23.00 0.38
CA CYS A 138 1.24 22.37 -0.37
C CYS A 138 -0.15 22.64 0.24
N SER A 139 -1.19 22.20 -0.46
CA SER A 139 -2.59 22.35 -0.01
C SER A 139 -2.89 21.46 1.19
N GLU A 140 -4.05 21.70 1.86
CA GLU A 140 -4.53 20.86 2.95
C GLU A 140 -4.45 19.36 2.66
N PRO A 141 -4.12 18.53 3.67
CA PRO A 141 -4.06 17.09 3.50
C PRO A 141 -5.45 16.49 3.28
N ILE A 142 -5.49 15.36 2.58
CA ILE A 142 -6.69 14.58 2.30
C ILE A 142 -6.68 13.35 3.21
N ALA A 143 -7.79 13.10 3.93
CA ALA A 143 -7.91 11.92 4.76
C ALA A 143 -8.16 10.66 3.94
N LEU A 144 -7.60 9.52 4.39
CA LEU A 144 -7.79 8.20 3.76
C LEU A 144 -9.13 7.55 4.11
N GLU A 145 -9.70 7.92 5.27
CA GLU A 145 -10.90 7.26 5.79
C GLU A 145 -12.16 7.67 5.05
N TYR A 146 -13.20 6.83 5.26
CA TYR A 146 -14.51 6.98 4.64
C TYR A 146 -15.21 8.28 5.06
N GLY A 147 -15.91 8.93 4.14
CA GLY A 147 -16.75 10.10 4.39
C GLY A 147 -16.45 11.28 3.47
N GLU A 148 -16.89 12.48 3.90
CA GLU A 148 -16.68 13.73 3.16
C GLU A 148 -15.23 14.24 3.30
N GLY A 149 -14.68 14.84 2.25
CA GLY A 149 -13.31 15.37 2.23
C GLY A 149 -12.22 14.30 2.23
N THR A 150 -12.56 13.09 1.79
CA THR A 150 -11.68 11.93 1.84
C THR A 150 -11.31 11.41 0.44
N VAL A 151 -10.46 10.38 0.42
CA VAL A 151 -10.08 9.69 -0.81
C VAL A 151 -11.28 9.11 -1.56
N ASP A 152 -12.37 8.74 -0.87
CA ASP A 152 -13.58 8.25 -1.53
C ASP A 152 -14.21 9.30 -2.47
N GLU A 153 -14.22 10.58 -2.07
CA GLU A 153 -14.69 11.65 -2.96
C GLU A 153 -13.82 11.81 -4.20
N LEU A 154 -12.50 11.65 -4.03
CA LEU A 154 -11.59 11.70 -5.17
C LEU A 154 -11.80 10.52 -6.12
N ILE A 155 -12.06 9.32 -5.58
CA ILE A 155 -12.38 8.13 -6.37
C ILE A 155 -13.67 8.37 -7.16
N GLU A 156 -14.73 8.87 -6.52
CA GLU A 156 -16.00 9.13 -7.22
C GLU A 156 -15.87 10.23 -8.27
N ALA A 157 -15.19 11.34 -7.97
CA ALA A 157 -14.93 12.40 -8.95
C ALA A 157 -14.10 11.88 -10.15
N GLY A 158 -13.10 11.07 -9.87
CA GLY A 158 -12.27 10.46 -10.91
C GLY A 158 -13.03 9.41 -11.72
N ARG A 159 -13.96 8.66 -11.10
CA ARG A 159 -14.83 7.69 -11.79
C ARG A 159 -15.71 8.37 -12.83
N VAL A 160 -16.31 9.53 -12.50
CA VAL A 160 -17.06 10.33 -13.46
C VAL A 160 -16.17 10.73 -14.64
N LYS A 161 -15.01 11.29 -14.37
CA LYS A 161 -14.05 11.74 -15.42
C LYS A 161 -13.57 10.56 -16.28
N PHE A 162 -13.24 9.42 -15.67
CA PHE A 162 -12.80 8.23 -16.38
C PHE A 162 -13.86 7.68 -17.32
N ASN A 163 -15.14 7.70 -16.90
CA ASN A 163 -16.27 7.26 -17.73
C ASN A 163 -16.58 8.24 -18.87
N GLU A 164 -16.33 9.53 -18.68
CA GLU A 164 -16.46 10.53 -19.74
C GLU A 164 -15.32 10.43 -20.75
N ASP A 165 -14.07 10.35 -20.27
CA ASP A 165 -12.87 10.19 -21.11
C ASP A 165 -11.76 9.49 -20.34
N SER A 166 -11.49 8.24 -20.68
CA SER A 166 -10.42 7.45 -20.09
C SER A 166 -9.01 7.78 -20.63
N SER A 167 -8.91 8.67 -21.62
CA SER A 167 -7.64 9.00 -22.29
C SER A 167 -6.61 9.59 -21.32
N ALA A 168 -7.04 10.38 -20.34
CA ALA A 168 -6.16 10.95 -19.32
C ALA A 168 -5.43 9.85 -18.53
N TYR A 169 -6.10 8.76 -18.20
CA TYR A 169 -5.49 7.62 -17.51
C TYR A 169 -4.51 6.86 -18.42
N TYR A 170 -4.96 6.46 -19.61
CA TYR A 170 -4.16 5.60 -20.49
C TYR A 170 -3.00 6.32 -21.17
N ASN A 171 -3.14 7.62 -21.47
CA ASN A 171 -2.14 8.39 -22.21
C ASN A 171 -1.16 9.16 -21.31
N THR A 172 -1.38 9.22 -19.99
CA THR A 172 -0.41 9.81 -19.06
C THR A 172 0.93 9.09 -19.19
N PRO A 173 2.02 9.81 -19.50
CA PRO A 173 3.32 9.18 -19.69
C PRO A 173 3.87 8.64 -18.36
N ILE A 174 4.40 7.41 -18.41
CA ILE A 174 5.13 6.78 -17.29
C ILE A 174 6.52 6.45 -17.81
N ASP A 175 7.53 7.09 -17.21
CA ASP A 175 8.94 6.76 -17.44
C ASP A 175 9.41 5.81 -16.33
N ILE A 176 9.50 4.53 -16.64
CA ILE A 176 9.82 3.47 -15.67
C ILE A 176 11.25 3.54 -15.13
N ASP A 177 12.13 4.27 -15.77
CA ASP A 177 13.53 4.45 -15.33
C ASP A 177 13.69 5.67 -14.40
N LYS A 178 12.70 6.57 -14.34
CA LYS A 178 12.68 7.69 -13.41
C LYS A 178 12.21 7.30 -12.02
N MET A 179 12.62 8.09 -11.02
CA MET A 179 12.15 7.97 -9.65
C MET A 179 10.61 8.03 -9.61
N SER A 180 10.01 7.05 -8.97
CA SER A 180 8.56 6.95 -8.72
C SER A 180 8.23 6.57 -7.26
N LEU A 181 9.25 6.17 -6.50
CA LEU A 181 9.11 5.88 -5.07
C LEU A 181 10.32 6.47 -4.33
N LEU A 182 10.05 7.28 -3.31
CA LEU A 182 11.07 7.87 -2.45
C LEU A 182 10.85 7.40 -1.01
N VAL A 183 11.70 6.47 -0.55
CA VAL A 183 11.61 5.86 0.78
C VAL A 183 12.66 6.44 1.70
N PHE A 184 12.26 6.84 2.90
CA PHE A 184 13.20 7.32 3.91
C PHE A 184 13.59 6.19 4.87
N THR A 185 14.90 5.98 5.04
CA THR A 185 15.44 5.03 6.02
C THR A 185 15.91 5.79 7.25
N SER A 186 15.77 5.16 8.44
CA SER A 186 16.38 5.67 9.67
C SER A 186 17.90 5.64 9.52
N GLY A 187 18.50 6.75 9.11
CA GLY A 187 19.95 6.86 8.95
C GLY A 187 20.65 6.81 10.31
N THR A 188 21.80 6.18 10.39
CA THR A 188 22.69 6.14 11.59
C THR A 188 23.13 7.53 12.07
N THR A 189 22.90 8.58 11.28
CA THR A 189 23.25 9.98 11.57
C THR A 189 22.06 10.83 12.05
N GLY A 190 20.91 10.22 12.38
CA GLY A 190 19.71 10.92 12.86
C GLY A 190 18.91 11.70 11.81
N LYS A 191 19.44 11.87 10.59
CA LYS A 191 18.71 12.45 9.46
C LYS A 191 18.40 11.35 8.45
N GLY A 192 17.14 11.02 8.25
CA GLY A 192 16.70 10.01 7.29
C GLY A 192 17.29 10.26 5.89
N LYS A 193 17.80 9.20 5.25
CA LYS A 193 18.26 9.23 3.87
C LYS A 193 17.14 8.81 2.94
N GLY A 194 16.86 9.60 1.91
CA GLY A 194 15.92 9.25 0.86
C GLY A 194 16.54 8.26 -0.13
N VAL A 195 15.90 7.11 -0.31
CA VAL A 195 16.26 6.11 -1.33
C VAL A 195 15.30 6.28 -2.49
N MET A 196 15.83 6.59 -3.66
CA MET A 196 15.07 6.79 -4.89
C MET A 196 14.95 5.47 -5.64
N LEU A 197 13.73 5.04 -5.92
CA LEU A 197 13.43 3.84 -6.68
C LEU A 197 12.56 4.16 -7.89
N SER A 198 12.86 3.54 -9.02
CA SER A 198 12.01 3.60 -10.21
C SER A 198 10.98 2.47 -10.21
N GLN A 199 9.93 2.57 -11.07
CA GLN A 199 9.01 1.44 -11.26
C GLN A 199 9.73 0.19 -11.75
N LYS A 200 10.77 0.35 -12.55
CA LYS A 200 11.61 -0.76 -13.02
C LYS A 200 12.32 -1.48 -11.87
N ASN A 201 12.83 -0.74 -10.87
CA ASN A 201 13.40 -1.37 -9.67
C ASN A 201 12.37 -2.21 -8.93
N ILE A 202 11.18 -1.65 -8.69
CA ILE A 202 10.09 -2.31 -7.99
C ILE A 202 9.63 -3.58 -8.73
N LEU A 203 9.38 -3.47 -10.04
CA LEU A 203 8.92 -4.59 -10.86
C LEU A 203 9.98 -5.70 -10.99
N THR A 204 11.26 -5.33 -11.04
CA THR A 204 12.35 -6.31 -11.06
C THR A 204 12.46 -7.05 -9.73
N ASP A 205 12.30 -6.34 -8.62
CA ASP A 205 12.39 -6.91 -7.26
C ASP A 205 11.31 -7.96 -7.01
N ILE A 206 10.07 -7.73 -7.46
CA ILE A 206 8.99 -8.72 -7.29
C ILE A 206 9.08 -9.91 -8.25
N ALA A 207 9.67 -9.74 -9.43
CA ALA A 207 9.72 -10.78 -10.45
C ALA A 207 10.54 -12.01 -10.01
N ALA A 208 11.57 -11.83 -9.19
CA ALA A 208 12.43 -12.92 -8.74
C ALA A 208 11.77 -13.79 -7.65
N PRO A 209 11.22 -13.26 -6.54
CA PRO A 209 10.51 -14.04 -5.54
C PRO A 209 9.32 -14.81 -6.10
N LEU A 210 8.52 -14.18 -6.98
CA LEU A 210 7.34 -14.82 -7.57
C LEU A 210 7.66 -16.09 -8.35
N GLN A 211 8.88 -16.25 -8.88
CA GLN A 211 9.28 -17.46 -9.59
C GLN A 211 9.63 -18.62 -8.65
N HIS A 212 9.96 -18.36 -7.40
CA HIS A 212 10.61 -19.35 -6.51
C HIS A 212 9.82 -19.62 -5.23
N ILE A 213 8.81 -18.83 -4.92
CA ILE A 213 8.00 -18.99 -3.71
C ILE A 213 6.63 -19.52 -4.12
N ASP A 214 6.21 -20.62 -3.49
CA ASP A 214 4.86 -21.16 -3.63
C ASP A 214 3.95 -20.44 -2.63
N TYR A 215 3.15 -19.52 -3.17
CA TYR A 215 2.18 -18.76 -2.39
C TYR A 215 0.83 -19.45 -2.38
N THR A 216 0.13 -19.37 -1.25
CA THR A 216 -1.28 -19.76 -1.17
C THR A 216 -2.19 -18.60 -1.56
N PHE A 217 -3.47 -18.89 -1.80
CA PHE A 217 -4.43 -17.88 -2.27
C PHE A 217 -4.89 -16.88 -1.20
N LYS A 218 -4.46 -17.04 0.07
CA LYS A 218 -4.85 -16.13 1.16
C LYS A 218 -3.71 -15.87 2.12
N SER A 219 -3.49 -14.60 2.44
CA SER A 219 -2.51 -14.10 3.39
C SER A 219 -3.13 -13.10 4.37
N VAL A 220 -2.44 -12.81 5.47
CA VAL A 220 -2.78 -11.72 6.41
C VAL A 220 -1.71 -10.65 6.34
N GLY A 221 -2.11 -9.44 5.95
CA GLY A 221 -1.24 -8.26 5.87
C GLY A 221 -1.05 -7.61 7.23
N VAL A 222 0.16 -7.69 7.77
CA VAL A 222 0.54 -7.12 9.07
C VAL A 222 1.71 -6.14 8.98
N LEU A 223 2.42 -6.14 7.86
CA LEU A 223 3.64 -5.33 7.72
C LEU A 223 3.29 -3.86 7.47
N PRO A 224 4.08 -2.94 8.03
CA PRO A 224 3.94 -1.52 7.73
C PRO A 224 4.15 -1.25 6.24
N PRO A 225 3.18 -0.59 5.56
CA PRO A 225 3.23 -0.43 4.12
C PRO A 225 4.22 0.65 3.65
N HIS A 226 4.69 1.54 4.55
CA HIS A 226 5.71 2.55 4.25
C HIS A 226 7.11 1.94 4.06
N HIS A 227 7.35 0.70 4.51
CA HIS A 227 8.57 -0.03 4.18
C HIS A 227 8.44 -0.74 2.84
N THR A 228 9.50 -0.75 2.03
CA THR A 228 9.51 -1.41 0.71
C THR A 228 9.11 -2.88 0.79
N PHE A 229 9.59 -3.62 1.81
CA PHE A 229 9.20 -5.01 1.99
C PHE A 229 7.69 -5.18 2.22
N GLY A 230 7.05 -4.25 2.95
CA GLY A 230 5.60 -4.21 3.14
C GLY A 230 4.85 -3.90 1.85
N SER A 231 5.24 -2.87 1.13
CA SER A 231 4.54 -2.45 -0.10
C SER A 231 4.88 -3.33 -1.31
N THR A 232 6.13 -3.74 -1.47
CA THR A 232 6.55 -4.50 -2.64
C THR A 232 6.19 -5.98 -2.52
N VAL A 233 6.59 -6.64 -1.43
CA VAL A 233 6.37 -8.09 -1.30
C VAL A 233 4.96 -8.39 -0.81
N ASN A 234 4.52 -7.73 0.30
CA ASN A 234 3.24 -8.06 0.92
C ASN A 234 2.02 -7.48 0.20
N ILE A 235 2.15 -6.42 -0.59
CA ILE A 235 1.06 -5.85 -1.40
C ILE A 235 1.23 -6.26 -2.85
N LEU A 236 2.18 -5.65 -3.56
CA LEU A 236 2.33 -5.80 -5.01
C LEU A 236 2.59 -7.27 -5.41
N GLY A 237 3.51 -7.95 -4.72
CA GLY A 237 3.83 -9.36 -5.00
C GLY A 237 2.63 -10.28 -4.83
N HIS A 238 1.84 -10.14 -3.75
CA HIS A 238 0.64 -10.93 -3.54
C HIS A 238 -0.45 -10.63 -4.58
N ASN A 239 -0.60 -9.36 -4.96
CA ASN A 239 -1.58 -9.01 -5.99
C ASN A 239 -1.22 -9.61 -7.36
N CYS A 240 0.07 -9.67 -7.73
CA CYS A 240 0.52 -10.28 -8.99
C CYS A 240 0.17 -11.77 -9.11
N ILE A 241 -0.11 -12.47 -8.02
CA ILE A 241 -0.48 -13.90 -8.01
C ILE A 241 -1.96 -14.15 -7.65
N GLY A 242 -2.77 -13.10 -7.53
CA GLY A 242 -4.19 -13.22 -7.21
C GLY A 242 -4.49 -13.68 -5.78
N CYS A 243 -3.61 -13.35 -4.83
CA CYS A 243 -3.77 -13.69 -3.42
C CYS A 243 -4.74 -12.73 -2.72
N GLU A 244 -5.71 -13.24 -1.96
CA GLU A 244 -6.50 -12.43 -1.03
C GLU A 244 -5.62 -11.97 0.14
N ILE A 245 -5.59 -10.68 0.41
CA ILE A 245 -4.91 -10.10 1.57
C ILE A 245 -5.98 -9.66 2.59
N TYR A 246 -6.06 -10.38 3.74
CA TYR A 246 -6.79 -9.86 4.88
C TYR A 246 -5.96 -8.80 5.57
N ILE A 247 -6.42 -7.55 5.58
CA ILE A 247 -5.75 -6.44 6.27
C ILE A 247 -6.02 -6.55 7.76
N SER A 248 -4.98 -6.82 8.54
CA SER A 248 -5.09 -6.96 9.99
C SER A 248 -5.42 -5.63 10.67
N SER A 249 -6.28 -5.71 11.69
CA SER A 249 -6.59 -4.57 12.56
C SER A 249 -5.43 -4.17 13.49
N GLY A 250 -4.30 -4.87 13.41
CA GLY A 250 -3.07 -4.59 14.15
C GLY A 250 -2.62 -5.72 15.06
N ILE A 251 -1.41 -5.59 15.62
CA ILE A 251 -0.71 -6.65 16.36
C ILE A 251 -1.51 -7.22 17.56
N ARG A 252 -2.43 -6.45 18.13
CA ARG A 252 -3.28 -6.91 19.24
C ARG A 252 -4.33 -7.89 18.79
N TYR A 253 -4.78 -7.81 17.55
CA TYR A 253 -5.88 -8.58 16.98
C TYR A 253 -5.40 -9.75 16.12
N VAL A 254 -4.15 -9.74 15.67
CA VAL A 254 -3.62 -10.67 14.69
C VAL A 254 -3.82 -12.15 15.07
N GLN A 255 -3.69 -12.52 16.35
CA GLN A 255 -3.89 -13.92 16.77
C GLN A 255 -5.35 -14.40 16.60
N LYS A 256 -6.32 -13.54 16.92
CA LYS A 256 -7.74 -13.81 16.70
C LYS A 256 -8.01 -13.90 15.20
N GLU A 257 -7.50 -12.94 14.45
CA GLU A 257 -7.66 -12.85 12.99
C GLU A 257 -7.04 -14.06 12.27
N LEU A 258 -5.88 -14.54 12.70
CA LEU A 258 -5.27 -15.76 12.14
C LEU A 258 -6.16 -17.00 12.34
N LYS A 259 -6.82 -17.13 13.49
CA LYS A 259 -7.76 -18.22 13.74
C LYS A 259 -9.02 -18.10 12.87
N GLU A 260 -9.51 -16.88 12.67
CA GLU A 260 -10.72 -16.61 11.89
C GLU A 260 -10.48 -16.71 10.38
N GLN A 261 -9.34 -16.18 9.91
CA GLN A 261 -9.05 -16.07 8.49
C GLN A 261 -8.33 -17.30 7.91
N THR A 262 -7.70 -18.10 8.75
CA THR A 262 -6.98 -19.34 8.38
C THR A 262 -6.10 -19.17 7.12
N PRO A 263 -5.17 -18.19 7.13
CA PRO A 263 -4.32 -17.94 5.96
C PRO A 263 -3.41 -19.14 5.68
N GLY A 264 -3.11 -19.36 4.41
CA GLY A 264 -2.17 -20.42 4.02
C GLY A 264 -0.71 -20.03 4.20
N HIS A 265 -0.42 -18.71 4.19
CA HIS A 265 0.92 -18.17 4.44
C HIS A 265 0.84 -16.74 4.99
N MET A 266 1.97 -16.25 5.47
CA MET A 266 2.18 -14.86 5.89
C MET A 266 3.59 -14.39 5.55
N VAL A 267 3.72 -13.11 5.22
CA VAL A 267 5.02 -12.45 5.14
C VAL A 267 5.28 -11.74 6.46
N LEU A 268 6.38 -12.10 7.13
CA LEU A 268 6.70 -11.63 8.46
C LEU A 268 8.15 -11.14 8.55
N VAL A 269 8.42 -10.28 9.52
CA VAL A 269 9.76 -9.91 9.96
C VAL A 269 10.07 -10.58 11.32
N PRO A 270 11.35 -10.76 11.70
CA PRO A 270 11.73 -11.48 12.92
C PRO A 270 10.99 -11.05 14.18
N LEU A 271 10.70 -9.76 14.34
CA LEU A 271 9.97 -9.22 15.49
C LEU A 271 8.58 -9.86 15.69
N TYR A 272 7.85 -10.14 14.60
CA TYR A 272 6.56 -10.83 14.67
C TYR A 272 6.71 -12.28 15.09
N LEU A 273 7.71 -12.98 14.54
CA LEU A 273 8.00 -14.38 14.89
C LEU A 273 8.36 -14.50 16.38
N GLU A 274 9.22 -13.62 16.89
CA GLU A 274 9.56 -13.58 18.31
C GLU A 274 8.35 -13.29 19.20
N THR A 275 7.48 -12.38 18.78
CA THR A 275 6.26 -12.04 19.52
C THR A 275 5.31 -13.24 19.57
N PHE A 276 5.11 -13.95 18.46
CA PHE A 276 4.29 -15.16 18.43
C PHE A 276 4.90 -16.27 19.26
N TYR A 277 6.20 -16.52 19.15
CA TYR A 277 6.92 -17.51 19.95
C TYR A 277 6.74 -17.26 21.46
N ARG A 278 6.99 -16.03 21.93
CA ARG A 278 6.83 -15.66 23.35
C ARG A 278 5.41 -15.92 23.86
N LYS A 279 4.39 -15.55 23.06
CA LYS A 279 2.99 -15.79 23.44
C LYS A 279 2.61 -17.27 23.47
N ILE A 280 3.07 -18.06 22.49
CA ILE A 280 2.85 -19.51 22.45
C ILE A 280 3.50 -20.17 23.68
N MET A 281 4.76 -19.83 23.99
CA MET A 281 5.46 -20.38 25.15
C MET A 281 4.83 -19.98 26.47
N ALA A 282 4.29 -18.76 26.59
CA ALA A 282 3.56 -18.34 27.78
C ALA A 282 2.29 -19.19 27.98
N ASN A 283 1.48 -19.36 26.92
CA ASN A 283 0.27 -20.18 26.99
C ASN A 283 0.55 -21.65 27.35
N ILE A 284 1.63 -22.23 26.81
CA ILE A 284 2.05 -23.60 27.15
C ILE A 284 2.42 -23.69 28.64
N LYS A 285 3.19 -22.71 29.15
CA LYS A 285 3.58 -22.71 30.57
C LYS A 285 2.39 -22.58 31.52
N ASP A 286 1.36 -21.84 31.13
CA ASP A 286 0.13 -21.71 31.95
C ASP A 286 -0.69 -23.00 31.92
N GLN A 287 -0.78 -23.68 30.77
CA GLN A 287 -1.47 -24.96 30.65
C GLN A 287 -0.76 -26.14 31.36
N VAL A 288 0.56 -26.08 31.51
CA VAL A 288 1.36 -27.12 32.23
C VAL A 288 1.33 -26.94 33.75
N LYS A 289 0.83 -25.79 34.26
CA LYS A 289 0.68 -25.51 35.69
C LYS A 289 -0.69 -25.98 36.26
N GLU A 290 -1.63 -26.34 35.42
CA GLU A 290 -2.88 -27.03 35.77
C GLU A 290 -2.71 -28.56 35.63
#